data_38e049f4d70967d1f18144c34b7cb774
#
_entry.id   38e049f4d70967d1f18144c34b7cb774
#
_cell.length_a   1.000
_cell.length_b   1.000
_cell.length_c   1.000
_cell.angle_alpha   90.00
_cell.angle_beta   90.00
_cell.angle_gamma   90.00
#
_symmetry.space_group_name_H-M   'P 1'
#
loop_
_entity.id
_entity.type
_entity.pdbx_description
1 polymer ?
#
loop_
_entity_poly.entity_id
_entity_poly.type
_entity_poly.pdbx_seq_one_letter_code
_entity_poly.pdbx_strand_id
1 'polypeptide(L)'
;MAVIKDFKNVAEGSFNETQVDQDVFVLTYQNETVNNQIVERFIDSGFIQFHFCLKGNSDFIFNNGNYVLNIAEETSLLLYNPQKDLPINLLVKPDCWLVSVLISIKKFHGLFSQEADYITFLSSDNKDKKYYKDGKISPSMAIALNQIINYNLNSSIKTLYFKGKAYELLSLYFNRGEEANIEQCPFLVDETNVAKIKQAKDIVIARMAEPPTLQELSDEINLSLKKLKEGFKQIYGDSVFSFLFDYKMEVARKLLETGSHNVNEVGLRVGYSTASHFIAAFKKKYGITPKKYIQSI
;
A
#
# COMPACT_ATOMS: atom_id res chain seq x y z
N MET A 1 24.89 13.49 13.12
CA MET A 1 23.55 14.11 13.20
C MET A 1 22.99 14.07 11.78
N ALA A 2 22.07 13.13 11.50
CA ALA A 2 21.45 13.06 10.17
C ALA A 2 20.54 14.28 10.00
N VAL A 3 20.79 15.08 8.98
CA VAL A 3 20.06 16.32 8.73
C VAL A 3 18.94 16.02 7.74
N ILE A 4 17.71 16.10 8.21
CA ILE A 4 16.52 16.06 7.38
C ILE A 4 16.20 17.49 6.99
N LYS A 5 16.27 17.82 5.70
CA LYS A 5 15.93 19.15 5.18
C LYS A 5 14.60 19.13 4.44
N ASP A 6 13.89 20.22 4.59
CA ASP A 6 12.49 20.55 4.30
C ASP A 6 11.88 20.07 2.97
N PHE A 7 10.57 19.83 3.04
CA PHE A 7 9.68 19.47 1.95
C PHE A 7 9.42 20.64 1.00
N LYS A 8 9.40 20.35 -0.31
CA LYS A 8 8.79 21.22 -1.32
C LYS A 8 7.59 20.53 -1.96
N ASN A 9 6.44 21.20 -1.86
CA ASN A 9 5.19 20.93 -2.60
C ASN A 9 4.56 19.54 -2.41
N VAL A 10 3.88 19.34 -1.27
CA VAL A 10 2.90 18.25 -1.11
C VAL A 10 1.54 18.87 -0.88
N ALA A 11 0.52 18.44 -1.61
CA ALA A 11 -0.85 18.81 -1.33
C ALA A 11 -1.23 18.35 0.08
N GLU A 12 -1.89 19.20 0.88
CA GLU A 12 -2.35 18.86 2.23
C GLU A 12 -3.17 17.56 2.20
N GLY A 13 -2.78 16.57 3.02
CA GLY A 13 -3.52 15.33 3.25
C GLY A 13 -2.91 14.06 2.62
N SER A 14 -2.01 14.15 1.65
CA SER A 14 -1.49 12.97 0.94
C SER A 14 -0.18 12.41 1.49
N PHE A 15 0.53 13.16 2.33
CA PHE A 15 1.82 12.77 2.87
C PHE A 15 1.91 13.07 4.37
N ASN A 16 2.32 12.06 5.14
CA ASN A 16 2.62 12.22 6.55
C ASN A 16 3.94 11.54 6.89
N GLU A 17 4.72 12.20 7.73
CA GLU A 17 5.93 11.65 8.32
C GLU A 17 5.80 11.58 9.82
N THR A 18 6.23 10.48 10.40
CA THR A 18 6.27 10.26 11.85
C THR A 18 7.63 9.69 12.23
N GLN A 19 8.40 10.44 13.02
CA GLN A 19 9.57 9.89 13.67
C GLN A 19 9.10 8.99 14.81
N VAL A 20 9.37 7.69 14.71
CA VAL A 20 8.87 6.67 15.64
C VAL A 20 9.89 6.25 16.68
N ASP A 21 11.18 6.41 16.37
CA ASP A 21 12.31 6.20 17.29
C ASP A 21 13.49 7.09 16.85
N GLN A 22 14.58 7.09 17.63
CA GLN A 22 15.82 7.67 17.19
C GLN A 22 16.27 7.00 15.90
N ASP A 23 16.44 7.79 14.85
CA ASP A 23 16.84 7.36 13.50
C ASP A 23 15.90 6.33 12.83
N VAL A 24 14.60 6.33 13.19
CA VAL A 24 13.55 5.53 12.54
C VAL A 24 12.36 6.41 12.20
N PHE A 25 11.95 6.38 10.93
CA PHE A 25 10.84 7.18 10.40
C PHE A 25 9.85 6.30 9.65
N VAL A 26 8.58 6.60 9.80
CA VAL A 26 7.49 6.02 9.00
C VAL A 26 6.86 7.13 8.17
N LEU A 27 6.84 6.94 6.87
CA LEU A 27 6.25 7.85 5.91
C LEU A 27 5.03 7.18 5.28
N THR A 28 3.91 7.89 5.19
CA THR A 28 2.70 7.39 4.53
C THR A 28 2.31 8.34 3.40
N TYR A 29 1.97 7.76 2.27
CA TYR A 29 1.55 8.47 1.06
C TYR A 29 0.18 7.91 0.63
N GLN A 30 -0.81 8.78 0.51
CA GLN A 30 -2.15 8.42 0.04
C GLN A 30 -2.56 9.46 -0.99
N ASN A 31 -2.48 9.11 -2.27
CA ASN A 31 -2.95 9.99 -3.33
C ASN A 31 -4.36 9.57 -3.76
N GLU A 32 -5.35 10.21 -3.21
CA GLU A 32 -6.76 10.04 -3.56
C GLU A 32 -7.23 11.05 -4.63
N THR A 33 -6.31 11.84 -5.17
CA THR A 33 -6.60 12.82 -6.23
C THR A 33 -6.50 12.18 -7.61
N VAL A 34 -7.00 12.87 -8.62
CA VAL A 34 -6.89 12.45 -10.03
C VAL A 34 -5.55 12.78 -10.67
N ASN A 35 -4.71 13.56 -10.00
CA ASN A 35 -3.42 14.02 -10.50
C ASN A 35 -2.26 13.28 -9.83
N ASN A 36 -1.15 13.18 -10.56
CA ASN A 36 0.11 12.73 -9.98
C ASN A 36 0.60 13.73 -8.94
N GLN A 37 1.17 13.22 -7.84
CA GLN A 37 1.80 14.03 -6.82
C GLN A 37 3.30 13.73 -6.76
N ILE A 38 4.12 14.76 -6.61
CA ILE A 38 5.57 14.61 -6.47
C ILE A 38 5.94 14.85 -5.01
N VAL A 39 6.68 13.90 -4.44
CA VAL A 39 7.24 14.00 -3.10
C VAL A 39 8.75 13.92 -3.20
N GLU A 40 9.41 14.97 -2.72
CA GLU A 40 10.87 15.05 -2.68
C GLU A 40 11.35 15.11 -1.23
N ARG A 41 12.33 14.27 -0.92
CA ARG A 41 12.96 14.28 0.39
C ARG A 41 14.42 13.90 0.30
N PHE A 42 15.28 14.66 0.93
CA PHE A 42 16.67 14.31 1.09
C PHE A 42 16.84 13.18 2.11
N ILE A 43 17.54 12.12 1.72
CA ILE A 43 17.94 10.99 2.57
C ILE A 43 19.42 10.78 2.36
N ASP A 44 20.20 10.84 3.43
CA ASP A 44 21.63 10.57 3.36
C ASP A 44 21.94 9.08 3.23
N SER A 45 23.19 8.76 2.89
CA SER A 45 23.69 7.40 2.70
C SER A 45 23.69 6.53 3.95
N GLY A 46 23.41 7.11 5.12
CA GLY A 46 23.32 6.39 6.38
C GLY A 46 21.99 5.66 6.59
N PHE A 47 21.01 5.82 5.70
CA PHE A 47 19.68 5.21 5.86
C PHE A 47 19.41 4.07 4.88
N ILE A 48 18.83 3.00 5.41
CA ILE A 48 18.18 1.94 4.65
C ILE A 48 16.72 2.37 4.46
N GLN A 49 16.20 2.20 3.26
CA GLN A 49 14.84 2.56 2.88
C GLN A 49 14.05 1.31 2.52
N PHE A 50 12.91 1.12 3.17
CA PHE A 50 11.93 0.09 2.84
C PHE A 50 10.66 0.79 2.35
N HIS A 51 10.24 0.48 1.14
CA HIS A 51 9.04 1.03 0.53
C HIS A 51 8.06 -0.08 0.22
N PHE A 52 6.79 0.14 0.53
CA PHE A 52 5.71 -0.84 0.38
C PHE A 52 4.55 -0.18 -0.34
N CYS A 53 4.25 -0.60 -1.56
CA CYS A 53 3.09 -0.14 -2.31
C CYS A 53 1.92 -1.09 -2.06
N LEU A 54 0.93 -0.64 -1.31
CA LEU A 54 -0.23 -1.45 -0.93
C LEU A 54 -1.33 -1.40 -2.00
N LYS A 55 -1.48 -0.25 -2.67
CA LYS A 55 -2.49 -0.01 -3.69
C LYS A 55 -1.92 0.88 -4.79
N GLY A 56 -2.32 0.63 -6.04
CA GLY A 56 -1.91 1.43 -7.19
C GLY A 56 -0.44 1.24 -7.57
N ASN A 57 0.22 2.31 -7.97
CA ASN A 57 1.65 2.27 -8.29
C ASN A 57 2.30 3.66 -8.17
N SER A 58 3.61 3.67 -8.04
CA SER A 58 4.43 4.88 -7.94
C SER A 58 5.75 4.70 -8.67
N ASP A 59 6.37 5.81 -9.05
CA ASP A 59 7.66 5.80 -9.73
C ASP A 59 8.69 6.54 -8.90
N PHE A 60 9.78 5.87 -8.52
CA PHE A 60 10.98 6.53 -8.02
C PHE A 60 11.79 7.10 -9.19
N ILE A 61 12.10 8.37 -9.12
CA ILE A 61 12.82 9.12 -10.15
C ILE A 61 14.25 9.39 -9.65
N PHE A 62 15.23 8.89 -10.36
CA PHE A 62 16.64 9.08 -10.04
C PHE A 62 17.38 9.83 -11.14
N ASN A 63 18.48 10.50 -10.79
CA ASN A 63 19.36 11.20 -11.72
C ASN A 63 18.62 12.15 -12.68
N ASN A 64 17.77 13.02 -12.11
CA ASN A 64 16.97 14.00 -12.88
C ASN A 64 16.10 13.37 -13.99
N GLY A 65 15.50 12.20 -13.72
CA GLY A 65 14.61 11.53 -14.66
C GLY A 65 15.29 10.51 -15.60
N ASN A 66 16.61 10.40 -15.58
CA ASN A 66 17.32 9.45 -16.43
C ASN A 66 17.11 7.98 -16.05
N TYR A 67 16.65 7.73 -14.83
CA TYR A 67 16.34 6.39 -14.36
C TYR A 67 15.07 6.42 -13.53
N VAL A 68 14.09 5.59 -13.91
CA VAL A 68 12.79 5.47 -13.24
C VAL A 68 12.62 4.04 -12.78
N LEU A 69 12.29 3.87 -11.50
CA LEU A 69 12.02 2.59 -10.87
C LEU A 69 10.56 2.54 -10.44
N ASN A 70 9.76 1.73 -11.09
CA ASN A 70 8.35 1.56 -10.75
C ASN A 70 8.18 0.63 -9.55
N ILE A 71 7.34 1.03 -8.60
CA ILE A 71 6.81 0.16 -7.55
C ILE A 71 5.35 -0.13 -7.86
N ALA A 72 5.07 -1.38 -8.20
CA ALA A 72 3.73 -1.84 -8.49
C ALA A 72 2.93 -2.18 -7.22
N GLU A 73 1.63 -2.33 -7.37
CA GLU A 73 0.74 -2.77 -6.29
C GLU A 73 1.19 -4.11 -5.69
N GLU A 74 1.07 -4.24 -4.38
CA GLU A 74 1.47 -5.40 -3.58
C GLU A 74 2.95 -5.77 -3.67
N THR A 75 3.81 -4.78 -4.00
CA THR A 75 5.27 -4.97 -4.02
C THR A 75 5.99 -4.13 -2.97
N SER A 76 7.13 -4.62 -2.57
CA SER A 76 8.06 -3.93 -1.66
C SER A 76 9.39 -3.71 -2.34
N LEU A 77 10.07 -2.64 -1.94
CA LEU A 77 11.38 -2.25 -2.45
C LEU A 77 12.29 -1.90 -1.28
N LEU A 78 13.45 -2.53 -1.20
CA LEU A 78 14.51 -2.15 -0.29
C LEU A 78 15.61 -1.44 -1.09
N LEU A 79 16.02 -0.27 -0.63
CA LEU A 79 17.11 0.52 -1.19
C LEU A 79 18.14 0.85 -0.11
N TYR A 80 19.41 0.64 -0.41
CA TYR A 80 20.54 1.06 0.41
C TYR A 80 21.76 1.34 -0.46
N ASN A 81 22.43 2.44 -0.22
CA ASN A 81 23.69 2.77 -0.87
C ASN A 81 24.62 3.48 0.14
N PRO A 82 25.63 2.80 0.67
CA PRO A 82 26.54 3.39 1.65
C PRO A 82 27.47 4.45 1.06
N GLN A 83 27.63 4.50 -0.27
CA GLN A 83 28.56 5.39 -0.96
C GLN A 83 27.91 6.67 -1.50
N LYS A 84 26.57 6.74 -1.56
CA LYS A 84 25.85 7.87 -2.16
C LYS A 84 24.50 8.06 -1.53
N ASP A 85 24.13 9.31 -1.29
CA ASP A 85 22.78 9.66 -0.86
C ASP A 85 21.73 9.18 -1.85
N LEU A 86 20.62 8.66 -1.31
CA LEU A 86 19.47 8.21 -2.07
C LEU A 86 18.24 9.02 -1.69
N PRO A 87 18.08 10.23 -2.24
CA PRO A 87 16.90 11.04 -1.97
C PRO A 87 15.65 10.32 -2.47
N ILE A 88 14.56 10.46 -1.73
CA ILE A 88 13.23 10.11 -2.21
C ILE A 88 12.81 11.20 -3.18
N ASN A 89 12.63 10.82 -4.44
CA ASN A 89 11.98 11.60 -5.46
C ASN A 89 10.90 10.69 -6.07
N LEU A 90 9.70 10.80 -5.56
CA LEU A 90 8.61 9.85 -5.77
C LEU A 90 7.46 10.52 -6.50
N LEU A 91 7.09 9.98 -7.65
CA LEU A 91 5.86 10.31 -8.36
C LEU A 91 4.76 9.36 -7.91
N VAL A 92 3.90 9.83 -7.00
CA VAL A 92 2.75 9.09 -6.48
C VAL A 92 1.59 9.25 -7.44
N LYS A 93 1.21 8.19 -8.14
CA LYS A 93 0.11 8.21 -9.11
C LYS A 93 -1.25 8.25 -8.40
N PRO A 94 -2.32 8.61 -9.12
CA PRO A 94 -3.67 8.55 -8.57
C PRO A 94 -4.00 7.18 -7.98
N ASP A 95 -4.79 7.19 -6.92
CA ASP A 95 -5.27 5.99 -6.22
C ASP A 95 -4.13 5.09 -5.68
N CYS A 96 -3.01 5.71 -5.26
CA CYS A 96 -1.86 5.00 -4.75
C CYS A 96 -1.70 5.17 -3.24
N TRP A 97 -1.48 4.05 -2.55
CA TRP A 97 -1.15 3.97 -1.13
C TRP A 97 0.22 3.33 -0.93
N LEU A 98 1.13 4.09 -0.36
CA LEU A 98 2.50 3.64 -0.14
C LEU A 98 2.93 3.98 1.29
N VAL A 99 3.65 3.07 1.92
CA VAL A 99 4.31 3.26 3.21
C VAL A 99 5.81 3.09 3.03
N SER A 100 6.58 3.98 3.64
CA SER A 100 8.04 3.83 3.70
C SER A 100 8.52 3.78 5.15
N VAL A 101 9.45 2.88 5.43
CA VAL A 101 10.19 2.82 6.69
C VAL A 101 11.63 3.16 6.40
N LEU A 102 12.12 4.22 7.04
CA LEU A 102 13.51 4.65 6.96
C LEU A 102 14.18 4.32 8.30
N ILE A 103 15.31 3.67 8.26
CA ILE A 103 16.07 3.30 9.46
C ILE A 103 17.55 3.52 9.22
N SER A 104 18.26 4.18 10.15
CA SER A 104 19.70 4.31 10.01
C SER A 104 20.39 2.95 10.07
N ILE A 105 21.48 2.80 9.31
CA ILE A 105 22.27 1.56 9.28
C ILE A 105 22.76 1.19 10.70
N LYS A 106 23.12 2.19 11.51
CA LYS A 106 23.53 2.00 12.89
C LYS A 106 22.41 1.42 13.76
N LYS A 107 21.18 1.98 13.62
CA LYS A 107 20.02 1.47 14.38
C LYS A 107 19.63 0.09 13.91
N PHE A 108 19.69 -0.14 12.60
CA PHE A 108 19.38 -1.44 12.00
C PHE A 108 20.33 -2.54 12.50
N HIS A 109 21.64 -2.30 12.50
CA HIS A 109 22.61 -3.23 13.08
C HIS A 109 22.32 -3.54 14.56
N GLY A 110 21.90 -2.54 15.33
CA GLY A 110 21.54 -2.74 16.73
C GLY A 110 20.31 -3.63 16.95
N LEU A 111 19.39 -3.71 15.95
CA LEU A 111 18.22 -4.59 16.01
C LEU A 111 18.55 -6.04 15.64
N PHE A 112 19.48 -6.24 14.72
CA PHE A 112 19.80 -7.55 14.13
C PHE A 112 21.21 -8.04 14.46
N SER A 113 21.84 -7.53 15.52
CA SER A 113 23.23 -7.84 15.87
C SER A 113 23.51 -9.33 16.19
N GLN A 114 22.48 -10.10 16.54
CA GLN A 114 22.59 -11.55 16.77
C GLN A 114 22.27 -12.40 15.53
N GLU A 115 21.70 -11.77 14.49
CA GLU A 115 21.14 -12.44 13.31
C GLU A 115 21.76 -11.88 12.01
N ALA A 116 22.86 -11.13 12.11
CA ALA A 116 23.48 -10.44 10.99
C ALA A 116 23.88 -11.39 9.83
N ASP A 117 24.16 -12.64 10.11
CA ASP A 117 24.57 -13.64 9.12
C ASP A 117 23.46 -14.01 8.12
N TYR A 118 22.18 -13.81 8.50
CA TYR A 118 21.03 -14.05 7.63
C TYR A 118 20.73 -12.87 6.70
N ILE A 119 21.26 -11.69 7.00
CA ILE A 119 20.98 -10.48 6.25
C ILE A 119 22.16 -10.17 5.35
N THR A 120 22.12 -10.62 4.10
CA THR A 120 23.23 -10.64 3.16
C THR A 120 23.94 -9.28 2.98
N PHE A 121 23.23 -8.16 3.09
CA PHE A 121 23.84 -6.83 2.92
C PHE A 121 24.50 -6.29 4.22
N LEU A 122 24.28 -6.95 5.34
CA LEU A 122 24.94 -6.62 6.63
C LEU A 122 26.26 -7.37 6.79
N SER A 123 26.53 -8.39 5.98
CA SER A 123 27.78 -9.14 6.06
C SER A 123 28.97 -8.22 5.80
N SER A 124 30.09 -8.51 6.47
CA SER A 124 31.33 -7.75 6.33
C SER A 124 31.80 -7.57 4.87
N ASP A 125 31.49 -8.56 4.01
CA ASP A 125 31.88 -8.59 2.61
C ASP A 125 31.01 -7.69 1.71
N ASN A 126 29.87 -7.22 2.23
CA ASN A 126 28.88 -6.43 1.49
C ASN A 126 28.68 -5.01 2.02
N LYS A 127 29.34 -4.63 3.12
CA LYS A 127 29.15 -3.34 3.80
C LYS A 127 29.32 -2.10 2.90
N ASP A 128 30.13 -2.21 1.84
CA ASP A 128 30.40 -1.13 0.91
C ASP A 128 29.63 -1.29 -0.43
N LYS A 129 28.78 -2.30 -0.56
CA LYS A 129 28.02 -2.56 -1.78
C LYS A 129 26.63 -1.90 -1.72
N LYS A 130 26.22 -1.41 -2.89
CA LYS A 130 24.82 -1.01 -3.10
C LYS A 130 23.91 -2.22 -2.98
N TYR A 131 22.79 -2.04 -2.32
CA TYR A 131 21.80 -3.08 -2.18
C TYR A 131 20.45 -2.63 -2.70
N TYR A 132 19.88 -3.43 -3.56
CA TYR A 132 18.55 -3.28 -4.11
C TYR A 132 17.85 -4.62 -4.05
N LYS A 133 16.65 -4.64 -3.53
CA LYS A 133 15.82 -5.84 -3.53
C LYS A 133 14.35 -5.46 -3.64
N ASP A 134 13.72 -5.94 -4.70
CA ASP A 134 12.27 -5.95 -4.84
C ASP A 134 11.68 -7.25 -4.28
N GLY A 135 10.39 -7.23 -4.00
CA GLY A 135 9.70 -8.41 -3.49
C GLY A 135 8.21 -8.17 -3.37
N LYS A 136 7.48 -9.24 -3.14
CA LYS A 136 6.04 -9.17 -2.89
C LYS A 136 5.77 -8.81 -1.42
N ILE A 137 4.71 -8.07 -1.19
CA ILE A 137 4.17 -7.84 0.15
C ILE A 137 3.49 -9.14 0.60
N SER A 138 3.94 -9.71 1.74
CA SER A 138 3.26 -10.85 2.31
C SER A 138 1.89 -10.43 2.89
N PRO A 139 0.97 -11.36 3.06
CA PRO A 139 -0.31 -11.08 3.69
C PRO A 139 -0.21 -10.42 5.05
N SER A 140 0.68 -10.89 5.90
CA SER A 140 0.92 -10.31 7.24
C SER A 140 1.45 -8.88 7.15
N MET A 141 2.35 -8.60 6.20
CA MET A 141 2.82 -7.24 5.93
C MET A 141 1.68 -6.35 5.45
N ALA A 142 0.79 -6.83 4.58
CA ALA A 142 -0.37 -6.06 4.09
C ALA A 142 -1.30 -5.64 5.24
N ILE A 143 -1.50 -6.50 6.24
CA ILE A 143 -2.28 -6.18 7.44
C ILE A 143 -1.61 -5.04 8.23
N ALA A 144 -0.32 -5.17 8.52
CA ALA A 144 0.42 -4.15 9.28
C ALA A 144 0.42 -2.80 8.54
N LEU A 145 0.59 -2.81 7.22
CA LEU A 145 0.55 -1.62 6.36
C LEU A 145 -0.83 -0.95 6.35
N ASN A 146 -1.91 -1.74 6.22
CA ASN A 146 -3.28 -1.22 6.32
C ASN A 146 -3.56 -0.55 7.67
N GLN A 147 -3.06 -1.14 8.75
CA GLN A 147 -3.22 -0.59 10.09
C GLN A 147 -2.45 0.73 10.28
N ILE A 148 -1.32 0.93 9.58
CA ILE A 148 -0.60 2.21 9.55
C ILE A 148 -1.40 3.25 8.76
N ILE A 149 -1.85 2.91 7.56
CA ILE A 149 -2.55 3.82 6.64
C ILE A 149 -3.90 4.25 7.21
N ASN A 150 -4.66 3.31 7.76
CA ASN A 150 -6.00 3.56 8.32
C ASN A 150 -5.97 3.83 9.83
N TYR A 151 -4.88 4.43 10.33
CA TYR A 151 -4.75 4.77 11.74
C TYR A 151 -5.86 5.70 12.21
N ASN A 152 -6.64 5.26 13.21
CA ASN A 152 -7.78 5.99 13.76
C ASN A 152 -7.78 6.07 15.29
N LEU A 153 -6.68 5.73 15.95
CA LEU A 153 -6.54 5.79 17.39
C LEU A 153 -6.14 7.21 17.84
N ASN A 154 -6.11 7.43 19.16
CA ASN A 154 -5.74 8.71 19.73
C ASN A 154 -4.34 9.17 19.27
N SER A 155 -4.23 10.43 18.85
CA SER A 155 -2.97 11.02 18.35
C SER A 155 -1.81 10.94 19.34
N SER A 156 -2.07 10.93 20.65
CA SER A 156 -1.04 10.83 21.70
C SER A 156 -0.27 9.50 21.69
N ILE A 157 -0.87 8.44 21.16
CA ILE A 157 -0.22 7.11 21.07
C ILE A 157 0.25 6.76 19.66
N LYS A 158 0.06 7.65 18.69
CA LYS A 158 0.42 7.42 17.27
C LYS A 158 1.86 6.99 17.09
N THR A 159 2.78 7.70 17.71
CA THR A 159 4.23 7.41 17.62
C THR A 159 4.56 6.01 18.16
N LEU A 160 4.00 5.64 19.32
CA LEU A 160 4.21 4.31 19.90
C LEU A 160 3.61 3.21 19.01
N TYR A 161 2.40 3.43 18.50
CA TYR A 161 1.73 2.49 17.61
C TYR A 161 2.53 2.28 16.31
N PHE A 162 2.95 3.38 15.68
CA PHE A 162 3.75 3.32 14.45
C PHE A 162 5.13 2.70 14.68
N LYS A 163 5.73 2.93 15.85
CA LYS A 163 6.97 2.25 16.26
C LYS A 163 6.79 0.73 16.30
N GLY A 164 5.74 0.25 16.95
CA GLY A 164 5.42 -1.19 16.99
C GLY A 164 5.21 -1.75 15.58
N LYS A 165 4.46 -1.06 14.73
CA LYS A 165 4.19 -1.49 13.35
C LYS A 165 5.42 -1.45 12.44
N ALA A 166 6.30 -0.48 12.60
CA ALA A 166 7.56 -0.44 11.85
C ALA A 166 8.45 -1.64 12.16
N TYR A 167 8.60 -1.99 13.43
CA TYR A 167 9.39 -3.16 13.83
C TYR A 167 8.73 -4.49 13.44
N GLU A 168 7.41 -4.58 13.51
CA GLU A 168 6.65 -5.71 12.98
C GLU A 168 6.90 -5.89 11.47
N LEU A 169 6.81 -4.81 10.68
CA LEU A 169 7.09 -4.83 9.24
C LEU A 169 8.52 -5.28 8.93
N LEU A 170 9.52 -4.77 9.67
CA LEU A 170 10.91 -5.19 9.50
C LEU A 170 11.08 -6.67 9.82
N SER A 171 10.48 -7.17 10.91
CA SER A 171 10.52 -8.57 11.28
C SER A 171 9.89 -9.46 10.20
N LEU A 172 8.71 -9.08 9.71
CA LEU A 172 8.01 -9.80 8.63
C LEU A 172 8.78 -9.74 7.30
N TYR A 173 9.44 -8.61 7.00
CA TYR A 173 10.24 -8.45 5.79
C TYR A 173 11.43 -9.41 5.75
N PHE A 174 12.10 -9.63 6.88
CA PHE A 174 13.26 -10.52 6.99
C PHE A 174 12.90 -11.97 7.31
N ASN A 175 11.67 -12.26 7.72
CA ASN A 175 11.16 -13.63 7.94
C ASN A 175 10.87 -14.37 6.61
N ARG A 176 11.83 -14.33 5.66
CA ARG A 176 11.72 -14.98 4.33
C ARG A 176 12.54 -16.26 4.23
N GLY A 177 12.87 -16.89 5.36
CA GLY A 177 13.55 -18.19 5.41
C GLY A 177 12.54 -19.34 5.21
N GLU A 178 12.99 -20.40 4.55
CA GLU A 178 12.27 -21.65 4.38
C GLU A 178 11.65 -22.10 5.70
N GLU A 179 10.34 -22.41 5.69
CA GLU A 179 9.61 -23.09 6.76
C GLU A 179 9.86 -22.61 8.21
N ALA A 180 9.75 -21.33 8.47
CA ALA A 180 9.57 -20.88 9.85
C ALA A 180 8.19 -21.36 10.32
N ASN A 181 8.18 -22.27 11.27
CA ASN A 181 6.99 -22.77 11.95
C ASN A 181 6.18 -21.58 12.50
N ILE A 182 5.05 -21.32 11.86
CA ILE A 182 4.18 -20.13 12.06
C ILE A 182 3.44 -20.18 13.42
N GLU A 183 3.67 -21.21 14.22
CA GLU A 183 2.92 -21.47 15.46
C GLU A 183 3.21 -20.52 16.65
N GLN A 184 4.15 -19.57 16.56
CA GLN A 184 4.59 -18.82 17.74
C GLN A 184 4.25 -17.32 17.78
N CYS A 185 3.54 -16.76 16.80
CA CYS A 185 3.10 -15.37 16.91
C CYS A 185 1.57 -15.30 17.05
N PRO A 186 1.03 -14.91 18.22
CA PRO A 186 -0.42 -14.87 18.45
C PRO A 186 -1.16 -13.86 17.57
N PHE A 187 -0.43 -13.03 16.83
CA PHE A 187 -0.97 -12.01 15.94
C PHE A 187 -0.87 -12.35 14.45
N LEU A 188 -0.26 -13.48 14.09
CA LEU A 188 -0.22 -13.94 12.72
C LEU A 188 -1.59 -14.50 12.36
N VAL A 189 -2.33 -13.72 11.59
CA VAL A 189 -3.48 -14.24 10.83
C VAL A 189 -2.94 -15.38 9.96
N ASP A 190 -3.55 -16.54 10.06
CA ASP A 190 -3.28 -17.73 9.26
C ASP A 190 -3.11 -17.33 7.77
N GLU A 191 -1.88 -17.42 7.24
CA GLU A 191 -1.54 -17.02 5.86
C GLU A 191 -2.44 -17.67 4.83
N THR A 192 -2.93 -18.88 5.12
CA THR A 192 -3.90 -19.58 4.27
C THR A 192 -5.23 -18.82 4.21
N ASN A 193 -5.68 -18.24 5.30
CA ASN A 193 -6.89 -17.42 5.35
C ASN A 193 -6.71 -16.11 4.59
N VAL A 194 -5.53 -15.52 4.65
CA VAL A 194 -5.25 -14.26 3.93
C VAL A 194 -5.14 -14.50 2.42
N ALA A 195 -4.51 -15.59 1.99
CA ALA A 195 -4.52 -15.98 0.58
C ALA A 195 -5.95 -16.17 0.06
N LYS A 196 -6.82 -16.78 0.87
CA LYS A 196 -8.26 -16.94 0.56
C LYS A 196 -8.99 -15.59 0.51
N ILE A 197 -8.67 -14.64 1.39
CA ILE A 197 -9.25 -13.29 1.34
C ILE A 197 -8.80 -12.54 0.08
N LYS A 198 -7.53 -12.68 -0.35
CA LYS A 198 -7.07 -12.14 -1.64
C LYS A 198 -7.82 -12.78 -2.80
N GLN A 199 -7.99 -14.09 -2.79
CA GLN A 199 -8.80 -14.79 -3.78
C GLN A 199 -10.24 -14.27 -3.82
N ALA A 200 -10.85 -13.99 -2.65
CA ALA A 200 -12.17 -13.36 -2.59
C ALA A 200 -12.22 -12.00 -3.30
N LYS A 201 -11.21 -11.16 -3.09
CA LYS A 201 -11.08 -9.87 -3.81
C LYS A 201 -11.05 -10.10 -5.33
N ASP A 202 -10.21 -11.01 -5.78
CA ASP A 202 -10.03 -11.27 -7.21
C ASP A 202 -11.32 -11.81 -7.85
N ILE A 203 -12.06 -12.66 -7.15
CA ILE A 203 -13.36 -13.18 -7.60
C ILE A 203 -14.39 -12.06 -7.74
N VAL A 204 -14.54 -11.18 -6.74
CA VAL A 204 -15.53 -10.10 -6.81
C VAL A 204 -15.17 -9.03 -7.85
N ILE A 205 -13.89 -8.80 -8.10
CA ILE A 205 -13.42 -7.93 -9.18
C ILE A 205 -13.72 -8.57 -10.55
N ALA A 206 -13.37 -9.84 -10.74
CA ALA A 206 -13.58 -10.55 -12.00
C ALA A 206 -15.06 -10.64 -12.37
N ARG A 207 -15.93 -10.79 -11.35
CA ARG A 207 -17.39 -10.89 -11.49
C ARG A 207 -18.09 -9.59 -11.06
N MET A 208 -17.46 -8.43 -11.24
CA MET A 208 -18.01 -7.17 -10.71
C MET A 208 -19.42 -6.85 -11.22
N ALA A 209 -19.79 -7.25 -12.44
CA ALA A 209 -21.13 -7.00 -12.98
C ALA A 209 -22.20 -7.82 -12.25
N GLU A 210 -21.90 -9.07 -11.96
CA GLU A 210 -22.78 -10.04 -11.26
C GLU A 210 -21.98 -10.72 -10.14
N PRO A 211 -21.71 -10.02 -9.02
CA PRO A 211 -20.88 -10.55 -7.96
C PRO A 211 -21.62 -11.64 -7.18
N PRO A 212 -20.89 -12.67 -6.70
CA PRO A 212 -21.47 -13.68 -5.83
C PRO A 212 -21.95 -13.06 -4.52
N THR A 213 -22.90 -13.71 -3.88
CA THR A 213 -23.29 -13.39 -2.50
C THR A 213 -22.12 -13.66 -1.55
N LEU A 214 -22.15 -13.09 -0.35
CA LEU A 214 -21.12 -13.38 0.65
C LEU A 214 -21.05 -14.85 1.04
N GLN A 215 -22.19 -15.56 0.99
CA GLN A 215 -22.23 -16.98 1.28
C GLN A 215 -21.55 -17.78 0.16
N GLU A 216 -21.94 -17.57 -1.09
CA GLU A 216 -21.30 -18.22 -2.24
C GLU A 216 -19.79 -17.93 -2.28
N LEU A 217 -19.39 -16.69 -2.03
CA LEU A 217 -17.99 -16.29 -1.98
C LEU A 217 -17.23 -17.03 -0.86
N SER A 218 -17.83 -17.14 0.33
CA SER A 218 -17.23 -17.85 1.46
C SER A 218 -17.06 -19.34 1.18
N ASP A 219 -18.06 -19.94 0.52
CA ASP A 219 -18.04 -21.36 0.14
C ASP A 219 -16.99 -21.61 -0.94
N GLU A 220 -16.91 -20.73 -1.96
CA GLU A 220 -15.95 -20.86 -3.06
C GLU A 220 -14.48 -20.80 -2.59
N ILE A 221 -14.19 -19.97 -1.59
CA ILE A 221 -12.83 -19.86 -1.02
C ILE A 221 -12.59 -20.80 0.17
N ASN A 222 -13.56 -21.66 0.51
CA ASN A 222 -13.50 -22.54 1.68
C ASN A 222 -13.12 -21.79 2.97
N LEU A 223 -13.86 -20.72 3.28
CA LEU A 223 -13.70 -19.90 4.48
C LEU A 223 -15.07 -19.65 5.12
N SER A 224 -15.14 -19.62 6.46
CA SER A 224 -16.42 -19.28 7.09
C SER A 224 -16.82 -17.84 6.78
N LEU A 225 -18.12 -17.58 6.67
CA LEU A 225 -18.66 -16.24 6.39
C LEU A 225 -18.16 -15.17 7.39
N LYS A 226 -18.01 -15.56 8.67
CA LYS A 226 -17.45 -14.68 9.71
C LYS A 226 -16.00 -14.32 9.40
N LYS A 227 -15.14 -15.31 9.12
CA LYS A 227 -13.74 -15.11 8.78
C LYS A 227 -13.58 -14.31 7.48
N LEU A 228 -14.43 -14.52 6.49
CA LEU A 228 -14.46 -13.73 5.26
C LEU A 228 -14.71 -12.24 5.57
N LYS A 229 -15.76 -11.91 6.32
CA LYS A 229 -16.13 -10.53 6.64
C LYS A 229 -15.04 -9.82 7.47
N GLU A 230 -14.57 -10.47 8.52
CA GLU A 230 -13.56 -9.91 9.41
C GLU A 230 -12.21 -9.76 8.70
N GLY A 231 -11.76 -10.82 8.00
CA GLY A 231 -10.49 -10.81 7.29
C GLY A 231 -10.48 -9.82 6.12
N PHE A 232 -11.58 -9.70 5.37
CA PHE A 232 -11.67 -8.75 4.27
C PHE A 232 -11.59 -7.30 4.78
N LYS A 233 -12.32 -6.98 5.86
CA LYS A 233 -12.25 -5.67 6.51
C LYS A 233 -10.86 -5.41 7.10
N GLN A 234 -10.21 -6.42 7.65
CA GLN A 234 -8.86 -6.30 8.23
C GLN A 234 -7.79 -6.03 7.16
N ILE A 235 -7.89 -6.69 5.99
CA ILE A 235 -6.89 -6.60 4.91
C ILE A 235 -7.14 -5.39 4.02
N TYR A 236 -8.40 -5.10 3.67
CA TYR A 236 -8.75 -4.04 2.72
C TYR A 236 -9.39 -2.80 3.35
N GLY A 237 -9.53 -2.79 4.67
CA GLY A 237 -10.08 -1.65 5.43
C GLY A 237 -11.60 -1.54 5.39
N ASP A 238 -12.28 -2.28 4.51
CA ASP A 238 -13.72 -2.14 4.25
C ASP A 238 -14.43 -3.50 4.08
N SER A 239 -15.75 -3.46 4.01
CA SER A 239 -16.52 -4.67 3.69
C SER A 239 -16.37 -5.04 2.22
N VAL A 240 -16.58 -6.33 1.88
CA VAL A 240 -16.47 -6.83 0.49
C VAL A 240 -17.28 -5.99 -0.50
N PHE A 241 -18.54 -5.65 -0.17
CA PHE A 241 -19.39 -4.88 -1.09
C PHE A 241 -19.13 -3.38 -1.08
N SER A 242 -18.58 -2.81 0.00
CA SER A 242 -18.14 -1.42 0.01
C SER A 242 -16.89 -1.27 -0.88
N PHE A 243 -15.93 -2.16 -0.72
CA PHE A 243 -14.77 -2.25 -1.61
C PHE A 243 -15.18 -2.40 -3.09
N LEU A 244 -16.10 -3.33 -3.38
CA LEU A 244 -16.59 -3.54 -4.75
C LEU A 244 -17.32 -2.31 -5.29
N PHE A 245 -18.08 -1.61 -4.46
CA PHE A 245 -18.74 -0.37 -4.84
C PHE A 245 -17.70 0.69 -5.27
N ASP A 246 -16.66 0.88 -4.48
CA ASP A 246 -15.60 1.83 -4.78
C ASP A 246 -14.83 1.45 -6.05
N TYR A 247 -14.51 0.17 -6.21
CA TYR A 247 -13.89 -0.34 -7.42
C TYR A 247 -14.76 -0.11 -8.68
N LYS A 248 -16.07 -0.42 -8.62
CA LYS A 248 -17.01 -0.15 -9.72
C LYS A 248 -17.05 1.32 -10.10
N MET A 249 -17.07 2.22 -9.12
CA MET A 249 -17.11 3.67 -9.36
C MET A 249 -15.82 4.16 -10.02
N GLU A 250 -14.68 3.63 -9.61
CA GLU A 250 -13.39 3.97 -10.22
C GLU A 250 -13.26 3.47 -11.66
N VAL A 251 -13.70 2.23 -11.93
CA VAL A 251 -13.77 1.71 -13.30
C VAL A 251 -14.72 2.56 -14.15
N ALA A 252 -15.89 2.93 -13.60
CA ALA A 252 -16.85 3.77 -14.30
C ALA A 252 -16.27 5.16 -14.64
N ARG A 253 -15.55 5.76 -13.69
CA ARG A 253 -14.88 7.05 -13.91
C ARG A 253 -13.90 6.96 -15.07
N LYS A 254 -13.02 5.96 -15.07
CA LYS A 254 -12.05 5.72 -16.16
C LYS A 254 -12.73 5.51 -17.51
N LEU A 255 -13.82 4.75 -17.57
CA LEU A 255 -14.59 4.53 -18.80
C LEU A 255 -15.25 5.82 -19.33
N LEU A 256 -15.72 6.69 -18.44
CA LEU A 256 -16.30 7.98 -18.82
C LEU A 256 -15.23 8.93 -19.37
N GLU A 257 -14.02 8.92 -18.82
CA GLU A 257 -12.88 9.73 -19.26
C GLU A 257 -12.38 9.37 -20.67
N THR A 258 -12.49 8.09 -21.06
CA THR A 258 -12.10 7.67 -22.42
C THR A 258 -13.02 8.24 -23.52
N GLY A 259 -14.22 8.73 -23.15
CA GLY A 259 -15.21 9.21 -24.11
C GLY A 259 -15.80 8.14 -25.06
N SER A 260 -15.36 6.88 -24.91
CA SER A 260 -15.74 5.77 -25.82
C SER A 260 -17.11 5.17 -25.52
N HIS A 261 -17.72 5.53 -24.39
CA HIS A 261 -18.95 4.93 -23.90
C HIS A 261 -19.91 6.00 -23.37
N ASN A 262 -21.19 5.82 -23.63
CA ASN A 262 -22.21 6.65 -23.03
C ASN A 262 -22.51 6.23 -21.57
N VAL A 263 -23.20 7.10 -20.81
CA VAL A 263 -23.48 6.88 -19.38
C VAL A 263 -24.23 5.57 -19.11
N ASN A 264 -25.15 5.18 -20.01
CA ASN A 264 -25.92 3.94 -19.86
C ASN A 264 -25.03 2.71 -20.07
N GLU A 265 -24.17 2.73 -21.08
CA GLU A 265 -23.22 1.65 -21.37
C GLU A 265 -22.22 1.45 -20.24
N VAL A 266 -21.72 2.55 -19.68
CA VAL A 266 -20.83 2.48 -18.51
C VAL A 266 -21.57 1.86 -17.33
N GLY A 267 -22.80 2.30 -17.04
CA GLY A 267 -23.61 1.73 -15.97
C GLY A 267 -23.79 0.21 -16.08
N LEU A 268 -24.13 -0.27 -17.28
CA LEU A 268 -24.28 -1.70 -17.56
C LEU A 268 -22.97 -2.46 -17.38
N ARG A 269 -21.85 -1.93 -17.89
CA ARG A 269 -20.52 -2.56 -17.78
C ARG A 269 -20.07 -2.77 -16.33
N VAL A 270 -20.39 -1.82 -15.45
CA VAL A 270 -20.07 -1.95 -14.02
C VAL A 270 -21.17 -2.66 -13.21
N GLY A 271 -22.17 -3.26 -13.92
CA GLY A 271 -23.16 -4.15 -13.32
C GLY A 271 -24.35 -3.45 -12.66
N TYR A 272 -24.77 -2.27 -13.18
CA TYR A 272 -26.03 -1.66 -12.81
C TYR A 272 -27.11 -2.02 -13.82
N SER A 273 -28.25 -2.54 -13.35
CA SER A 273 -29.37 -2.91 -14.22
C SER A 273 -30.08 -1.72 -14.87
N THR A 274 -29.94 -0.52 -14.28
CA THR A 274 -30.52 0.72 -14.82
C THR A 274 -29.57 1.89 -14.70
N ALA A 275 -29.65 2.80 -15.67
CA ALA A 275 -28.88 4.04 -15.66
C ALA A 275 -29.19 4.91 -14.42
N SER A 276 -30.42 4.90 -13.94
CA SER A 276 -30.82 5.70 -12.77
C SER A 276 -30.09 5.26 -11.50
N HIS A 277 -29.96 3.96 -11.27
CA HIS A 277 -29.22 3.43 -10.14
C HIS A 277 -27.72 3.74 -10.25
N PHE A 278 -27.15 3.62 -11.44
CA PHE A 278 -25.77 4.01 -11.69
C PHE A 278 -25.51 5.50 -11.42
N ILE A 279 -26.37 6.38 -11.99
CA ILE A 279 -26.24 7.84 -11.80
C ILE A 279 -26.31 8.21 -10.32
N ALA A 280 -27.23 7.61 -9.56
CA ALA A 280 -27.34 7.82 -8.13
C ALA A 280 -26.09 7.36 -7.36
N ALA A 281 -25.56 6.17 -7.70
CA ALA A 281 -24.34 5.61 -7.11
C ALA A 281 -23.11 6.49 -7.42
N PHE A 282 -22.94 6.90 -8.66
CA PHE A 282 -21.84 7.77 -9.10
C PHE A 282 -21.90 9.14 -8.39
N LYS A 283 -23.10 9.75 -8.32
CA LYS A 283 -23.30 10.98 -7.57
C LYS A 283 -23.02 10.83 -6.08
N LYS A 284 -23.36 9.69 -5.49
CA LYS A 284 -23.05 9.40 -4.07
C LYS A 284 -21.53 9.37 -3.86
N LYS A 285 -20.75 8.79 -4.76
CA LYS A 285 -19.29 8.66 -4.64
C LYS A 285 -18.56 9.97 -4.94
N TYR A 286 -18.93 10.67 -6.05
CA TYR A 286 -18.17 11.82 -6.54
C TYR A 286 -18.85 13.18 -6.35
N GLY A 287 -20.03 13.22 -5.75
CA GLY A 287 -20.78 14.47 -5.50
C GLY A 287 -21.52 15.02 -6.71
N ILE A 288 -21.16 14.62 -7.94
CA ILE A 288 -21.74 15.10 -9.19
C ILE A 288 -22.23 13.93 -10.07
N THR A 289 -23.14 14.22 -11.00
CA THR A 289 -23.64 13.18 -11.93
C THR A 289 -22.60 12.85 -13.00
N PRO A 290 -22.61 11.63 -13.60
CA PRO A 290 -21.70 11.26 -14.68
C PRO A 290 -21.67 12.25 -15.83
N LYS A 291 -22.84 12.78 -16.24
CA LYS A 291 -22.95 13.79 -17.32
C LYS A 291 -22.23 15.08 -16.95
N LYS A 292 -22.40 15.58 -15.73
CA LYS A 292 -21.69 16.77 -15.26
C LYS A 292 -20.19 16.52 -15.12
N TYR A 293 -19.81 15.31 -14.72
CA TYR A 293 -18.41 14.90 -14.63
C TYR A 293 -17.71 14.97 -16.00
N ILE A 294 -18.32 14.37 -17.04
CA ILE A 294 -17.79 14.42 -18.43
C ILE A 294 -17.67 15.86 -18.93
N GLN A 295 -18.57 16.75 -18.54
CA GLN A 295 -18.53 18.16 -18.96
C GLN A 295 -17.47 18.99 -18.24
N SER A 296 -16.91 18.48 -17.16
CA SER A 296 -15.90 19.17 -16.34
C SER A 296 -14.46 18.75 -16.64
N ILE A 297 -14.28 17.73 -17.43
CA ILE A 297 -12.98 17.24 -17.95
C ILE A 297 -12.81 17.65 -19.41
#